data_821d579a93213ec613783eadcef0c677
#
_entry.id   821d579a93213ec613783eadcef0c677
#
_cell.length_a   1.000
_cell.length_b   1.000
_cell.length_c   1.000
_cell.angle_alpha   90.00
_cell.angle_beta   90.00
_cell.angle_gamma   90.00
#
_symmetry.space_group_name_H-M   'P 1'
#
loop_
_entity.id
_entity.type
_entity.pdbx_description
1 polymer ?
#
loop_
_entity_poly.entity_id
_entity_poly.type
_entity_poly.pdbx_seq_one_letter_code
_entity_poly.pdbx_strand_id
1 'polypeptide(L)'
;LWWANKALATTKEETVLGTNNSISEIKQVCHAEHNYKVSNVVMMGMGEPLANFENVVSALDLMLDDNAYGLSRRRVTVSTSGLVPAMDRLSERCPVALAVSLHAPNDMLRDELVPINKKYPLKELLAACQRYLKTAPRNFITFEYIMLAGINDSISQARELVKLVKDTPCKFNLIPFNPFPNSGYKCSSSEAIRQFRDVLTQAGLISTVRKTRGDDIDAACGQLAGRVLDRTRRTNQRIMEVAS
;
A
#
# COMPACT_ATOMS: atom_id res chain seq x y z
N LEU A 1 -10.94 1.45 -3.13
CA LEU A 1 -11.31 1.35 -4.55
C LEU A 1 -11.08 2.68 -5.26
N TRP A 2 -11.53 3.78 -4.67
CA TRP A 2 -11.36 5.12 -5.21
C TRP A 2 -9.88 5.58 -5.27
N TRP A 3 -9.04 5.15 -4.34
CA TRP A 3 -7.61 5.47 -4.35
C TRP A 3 -6.83 4.79 -5.48
N ALA A 4 -7.21 3.59 -5.90
CA ALA A 4 -6.56 2.91 -7.03
C ALA A 4 -6.81 3.62 -8.37
N ASN A 5 -7.97 4.24 -8.55
CA ASN A 5 -8.27 5.04 -9.74
C ASN A 5 -7.60 6.42 -9.72
N LYS A 6 -7.36 6.98 -8.52
CA LYS A 6 -6.70 8.30 -8.38
C LYS A 6 -5.18 8.21 -8.41
N ALA A 7 -4.60 7.05 -8.09
CA ALA A 7 -3.17 6.79 -8.19
C ALA A 7 -2.62 6.96 -9.61
N LEU A 8 -3.46 6.76 -10.63
CA LEU A 8 -3.11 6.97 -12.04
C LEU A 8 -3.23 8.45 -12.49
N ALA A 9 -3.81 9.32 -11.64
CA ALA A 9 -4.13 10.71 -12.01
C ALA A 9 -3.32 11.78 -11.25
N THR A 10 -2.47 11.41 -10.28
CA THR A 10 -1.61 12.37 -9.58
C THR A 10 -0.48 12.84 -10.49
N THR A 11 -0.39 14.12 -10.71
CA THR A 11 0.69 14.76 -11.45
C THR A 11 2.02 14.61 -10.70
N LYS A 12 3.13 14.49 -11.44
CA LYS A 12 4.48 14.27 -10.91
C LYS A 12 4.88 15.21 -9.75
N GLU A 13 4.38 16.43 -9.74
CA GLU A 13 4.77 17.49 -8.80
C GLU A 13 4.12 17.35 -7.41
N GLU A 14 2.87 16.87 -7.32
CA GLU A 14 2.16 16.79 -6.04
C GLU A 14 2.70 15.68 -5.11
N THR A 15 3.24 14.60 -5.66
CA THR A 15 3.75 13.48 -4.86
C THR A 15 5.14 13.75 -4.29
N VAL A 16 5.95 14.59 -4.95
CA VAL A 16 7.30 14.94 -4.49
C VAL A 16 7.28 16.01 -3.41
N LEU A 17 6.44 17.03 -3.57
CA LEU A 17 6.27 18.09 -2.57
C LEU A 17 5.72 17.52 -1.25
N GLY A 18 4.78 16.55 -1.32
CA GLY A 18 4.24 15.89 -0.13
C GLY A 18 5.23 15.02 0.62
N THR A 19 6.15 14.33 -0.07
CA THR A 19 7.09 13.40 0.58
C THR A 19 8.33 14.10 1.13
N ASN A 20 8.95 15.01 0.41
CA ASN A 20 10.19 15.64 0.86
C ASN A 20 9.95 16.69 1.95
N ASN A 21 8.92 17.52 1.81
CA ASN A 21 8.58 18.50 2.84
C ASN A 21 8.04 17.82 4.11
N SER A 22 7.21 16.78 3.97
CA SER A 22 6.67 16.09 5.15
C SER A 22 7.74 15.33 5.95
N ILE A 23 8.77 14.77 5.32
CA ILE A 23 9.85 14.08 6.06
C ILE A 23 10.72 15.09 6.82
N SER A 24 11.07 16.21 6.21
CA SER A 24 11.84 17.27 6.89
C SER A 24 11.03 17.94 8.01
N GLU A 25 9.76 18.23 7.77
CA GLU A 25 8.85 18.78 8.76
C GLU A 25 8.60 17.79 9.92
N ILE A 26 8.32 16.52 9.64
CA ILE A 26 8.16 15.49 10.68
C ILE A 26 9.46 15.32 11.49
N LYS A 27 10.64 15.36 10.86
CA LYS A 27 11.91 15.33 11.58
C LYS A 27 12.09 16.55 12.46
N GLN A 28 11.77 17.76 11.98
CA GLN A 28 11.87 18.98 12.77
C GLN A 28 10.92 18.96 13.95
N VAL A 29 9.66 18.59 13.75
CA VAL A 29 8.67 18.51 14.82
C VAL A 29 9.04 17.42 15.84
N CYS A 30 9.38 16.22 15.40
CA CYS A 30 9.80 15.15 16.31
C CYS A 30 11.07 15.50 17.09
N HIS A 31 12.00 16.23 16.50
CA HIS A 31 13.24 16.63 17.18
C HIS A 31 13.03 17.82 18.11
N ALA A 32 12.24 18.82 17.69
CA ALA A 32 11.99 20.02 18.47
C ALA A 32 11.06 19.79 19.67
N GLU A 33 10.01 18.98 19.51
CA GLU A 33 9.00 18.80 20.54
C GLU A 33 9.24 17.59 21.45
N HIS A 34 9.83 16.50 20.92
CA HIS A 34 9.88 15.22 21.65
C HIS A 34 11.26 14.58 21.70
N ASN A 35 12.28 15.14 21.09
CA ASN A 35 13.63 14.56 20.95
C ASN A 35 13.63 13.14 20.32
N TYR A 36 12.62 12.82 19.48
CA TYR A 36 12.50 11.54 18.80
C TYR A 36 13.20 11.55 17.44
N LYS A 37 13.98 10.51 17.18
CA LYS A 37 14.61 10.30 15.89
C LYS A 37 13.69 9.47 14.99
N VAL A 38 13.32 9.99 13.81
CA VAL A 38 12.62 9.20 12.79
C VAL A 38 13.52 8.05 12.34
N SER A 39 13.09 6.82 12.59
CA SER A 39 13.85 5.61 12.33
C SER A 39 13.34 4.78 11.15
N ASN A 40 12.09 4.96 10.75
CA ASN A 40 11.45 4.23 9.66
C ASN A 40 10.60 5.19 8.82
N VAL A 41 10.62 4.97 7.51
CA VAL A 41 9.78 5.71 6.56
C VAL A 41 8.97 4.70 5.75
N VAL A 42 7.67 4.96 5.60
CA VAL A 42 6.77 4.18 4.76
C VAL A 42 6.12 5.10 3.75
N MET A 43 6.31 4.82 2.47
CA MET A 43 5.63 5.51 1.38
C MET A 43 4.25 4.87 1.18
N MET A 44 3.39 5.10 2.16
CA MET A 44 2.01 4.60 2.22
C MET A 44 1.10 5.80 2.43
N GLY A 45 0.26 6.09 1.46
CA GLY A 45 -0.64 7.23 1.57
C GLY A 45 -1.58 7.28 0.38
N MET A 46 -1.75 8.46 -0.20
CA MET A 46 -2.55 8.64 -1.40
C MET A 46 -1.69 8.49 -2.64
N GLY A 47 -2.19 7.75 -3.63
CA GLY A 47 -1.53 7.54 -4.89
C GLY A 47 -0.66 6.28 -4.96
N GLU A 48 -0.13 6.03 -6.16
CA GLU A 48 0.78 4.93 -6.46
C GLU A 48 2.20 5.50 -6.57
N PRO A 49 3.08 5.26 -5.59
CA PRO A 49 4.44 5.82 -5.61
C PRO A 49 5.20 5.46 -6.88
N LEU A 50 5.04 4.23 -7.37
CA LEU A 50 5.76 3.77 -8.55
C LEU A 50 5.27 4.37 -9.87
N ALA A 51 4.12 5.05 -9.88
CA ALA A 51 3.69 5.86 -11.02
C ALA A 51 4.50 7.16 -11.15
N ASN A 52 5.17 7.59 -10.07
CA ASN A 52 6.08 8.74 -10.02
C ASN A 52 7.52 8.30 -9.79
N PHE A 53 7.96 7.31 -10.54
CA PHE A 53 9.15 6.51 -10.30
C PHE A 53 10.42 7.34 -10.07
N GLU A 54 10.75 8.27 -10.96
CA GLU A 54 12.02 9.03 -10.89
C GLU A 54 12.09 9.90 -9.63
N ASN A 55 10.99 10.54 -9.26
CA ASN A 55 10.95 11.36 -8.06
C ASN A 55 10.99 10.51 -6.79
N VAL A 56 10.33 9.34 -6.80
CA VAL A 56 10.40 8.38 -5.69
C VAL A 56 11.84 7.88 -5.51
N VAL A 57 12.53 7.51 -6.59
CA VAL A 57 13.93 7.06 -6.51
C VAL A 57 14.83 8.17 -6.01
N SER A 58 14.66 9.41 -6.49
CA SER A 58 15.44 10.55 -5.98
C SER A 58 15.23 10.79 -4.48
N ALA A 59 13.98 10.63 -4.00
CA ALA A 59 13.69 10.72 -2.57
C ALA A 59 14.30 9.55 -1.78
N LEU A 60 14.31 8.34 -2.34
CA LEU A 60 14.93 7.16 -1.74
C LEU A 60 16.45 7.34 -1.65
N ASP A 61 17.10 7.80 -2.71
CA ASP A 61 18.53 8.07 -2.74
C ASP A 61 18.91 9.03 -1.60
N LEU A 62 18.14 10.12 -1.42
CA LEU A 62 18.38 11.09 -0.34
C LEU A 62 18.15 10.47 1.06
N MET A 63 17.13 9.62 1.23
CA MET A 63 16.85 8.94 2.50
C MET A 63 17.94 7.96 2.89
N LEU A 64 18.58 7.34 1.91
CA LEU A 64 19.59 6.29 2.10
C LEU A 64 21.00 6.85 2.18
N ASP A 65 21.25 8.07 1.70
CA ASP A 65 22.55 8.73 1.71
C ASP A 65 23.02 8.97 3.16
N ASP A 66 24.20 8.46 3.49
CA ASP A 66 24.81 8.58 4.81
C ASP A 66 25.10 10.04 5.19
N ASN A 67 25.37 10.90 4.20
CA ASN A 67 25.57 12.35 4.41
C ASN A 67 24.26 13.14 4.56
N ALA A 68 23.09 12.51 4.29
CA ALA A 68 21.78 13.13 4.42
C ALA A 68 20.99 12.51 5.58
N TYR A 69 20.13 11.52 5.28
CA TYR A 69 19.29 10.91 6.30
C TYR A 69 19.83 9.62 6.89
N GLY A 70 20.72 8.91 6.21
CA GLY A 70 21.39 7.70 6.67
C GLY A 70 20.46 6.56 7.05
N LEU A 71 19.31 6.42 6.38
CA LEU A 71 18.36 5.37 6.70
C LEU A 71 18.79 4.06 6.02
N SER A 72 18.73 2.96 6.76
CA SER A 72 18.91 1.64 6.18
C SER A 72 17.79 1.30 5.19
N ARG A 73 18.12 0.64 4.07
CA ARG A 73 17.16 0.13 3.07
C ARG A 73 16.03 -0.71 3.69
N ARG A 74 16.28 -1.39 4.79
CA ARG A 74 15.27 -2.15 5.56
C ARG A 74 14.27 -1.27 6.28
N ARG A 75 14.60 -0.01 6.54
CA ARG A 75 13.76 0.94 7.30
C ARG A 75 12.96 1.87 6.39
N VAL A 76 13.19 1.80 5.10
CA VAL A 76 12.39 2.51 4.10
C VAL A 76 11.53 1.48 3.36
N THR A 77 10.22 1.69 3.33
CA THR A 77 9.27 0.79 2.69
C THR A 77 8.50 1.55 1.61
N VAL A 78 8.54 1.04 0.39
CA VAL A 78 7.68 1.50 -0.70
C VAL A 78 6.46 0.59 -0.78
N SER A 79 5.27 1.18 -0.84
CA SER A 79 4.02 0.45 -1.08
C SER A 79 3.62 0.60 -2.54
N THR A 80 3.06 -0.46 -3.11
CA THR A 80 2.53 -0.46 -4.48
C THR A 80 1.25 -1.27 -4.60
N SER A 81 0.37 -0.87 -5.49
CA SER A 81 -0.79 -1.66 -5.90
C SER A 81 -0.45 -2.80 -6.88
N GLY A 82 0.81 -2.87 -7.33
CA GLY A 82 1.30 -3.91 -8.23
C GLY A 82 1.59 -3.41 -9.64
N LEU A 83 2.24 -2.26 -9.77
CA LEU A 83 2.76 -1.76 -11.05
C LEU A 83 4.03 -2.55 -11.43
N VAL A 84 3.83 -3.76 -11.99
CA VAL A 84 4.86 -4.78 -12.21
C VAL A 84 6.12 -4.25 -12.89
N PRO A 85 6.08 -3.53 -14.03
CA PRO A 85 7.31 -3.04 -14.66
C PRO A 85 8.10 -2.06 -13.79
N ALA A 86 7.40 -1.28 -12.96
CA ALA A 86 8.07 -0.35 -12.06
C ALA A 86 8.64 -1.05 -10.81
N MET A 87 8.03 -2.16 -10.38
CA MET A 87 8.62 -3.04 -9.35
C MET A 87 9.96 -3.61 -9.82
N ASP A 88 10.02 -4.12 -11.06
CA ASP A 88 11.26 -4.64 -11.64
C ASP A 88 12.34 -3.54 -11.72
N ARG A 89 12.00 -2.35 -12.20
CA ARG A 89 12.92 -1.19 -12.21
C ARG A 89 13.38 -0.79 -10.80
N LEU A 90 12.49 -0.84 -9.80
CA LEU A 90 12.87 -0.52 -8.42
C LEU A 90 13.86 -1.55 -7.85
N SER A 91 13.70 -2.83 -8.18
CA SER A 91 14.61 -3.88 -7.75
C SER A 91 16.04 -3.70 -8.28
N GLU A 92 16.17 -3.11 -9.46
CA GLU A 92 17.46 -2.83 -10.09
C GLU A 92 18.09 -1.52 -9.61
N ARG A 93 17.26 -0.47 -9.50
CA ARG A 93 17.75 0.89 -9.25
C ARG A 93 17.97 1.21 -7.77
N CYS A 94 17.02 0.86 -6.93
CA CYS A 94 17.05 1.20 -5.50
C CYS A 94 16.20 0.23 -4.66
N PRO A 95 16.65 -1.03 -4.45
CA PRO A 95 15.88 -2.01 -3.71
C PRO A 95 15.76 -1.62 -2.24
N VAL A 96 14.53 -1.40 -1.79
CA VAL A 96 14.13 -1.12 -0.41
C VAL A 96 13.09 -2.14 0.06
N ALA A 97 12.62 -2.07 1.29
CA ALA A 97 11.54 -2.94 1.72
C ALA A 97 10.27 -2.68 0.89
N LEU A 98 9.59 -3.74 0.46
CA LEU A 98 8.42 -3.66 -0.41
C LEU A 98 7.17 -4.10 0.34
N ALA A 99 6.10 -3.29 0.21
CA ALA A 99 4.75 -3.64 0.58
C ALA A 99 3.87 -3.67 -0.66
N VAL A 100 3.00 -4.68 -0.78
CA VAL A 100 2.10 -4.84 -1.92
C VAL A 100 0.66 -4.91 -1.44
N SER A 101 -0.17 -4.04 -1.98
CA SER A 101 -1.61 -4.04 -1.77
C SER A 101 -2.24 -5.22 -2.51
N LEU A 102 -2.46 -6.33 -1.79
CA LEU A 102 -2.99 -7.57 -2.36
C LEU A 102 -4.52 -7.59 -2.35
N HIS A 103 -5.12 -7.47 -1.18
CA HIS A 103 -6.53 -7.28 -0.87
C HIS A 103 -7.51 -8.39 -1.32
N ALA A 104 -7.09 -9.35 -2.13
CA ALA A 104 -7.91 -10.45 -2.60
C ALA A 104 -7.09 -11.73 -2.82
N PRO A 105 -7.71 -12.91 -2.68
CA PRO A 105 -7.02 -14.19 -2.90
C PRO A 105 -7.07 -14.68 -4.35
N ASN A 106 -7.88 -14.03 -5.22
CA ASN A 106 -8.04 -14.39 -6.63
C ASN A 106 -8.23 -13.16 -7.52
N ASP A 107 -8.05 -13.36 -8.84
CA ASP A 107 -8.09 -12.27 -9.81
C ASP A 107 -9.48 -11.64 -9.92
N MET A 108 -10.55 -12.44 -9.87
CA MET A 108 -11.92 -11.95 -10.01
C MET A 108 -12.23 -10.87 -8.95
N LEU A 109 -11.95 -11.17 -7.69
CA LEU A 109 -12.17 -10.21 -6.61
C LEU A 109 -11.14 -9.06 -6.65
N ARG A 110 -9.90 -9.38 -7.04
CA ARG A 110 -8.86 -8.35 -7.12
C ARG A 110 -9.11 -7.34 -8.24
N ASP A 111 -9.73 -7.76 -9.34
CA ASP A 111 -10.12 -6.86 -10.44
C ASP A 111 -11.11 -5.76 -10.00
N GLU A 112 -11.96 -6.10 -9.02
CA GLU A 112 -12.90 -5.15 -8.41
C GLU A 112 -12.22 -4.25 -7.38
N LEU A 113 -11.43 -4.85 -6.47
CA LEU A 113 -10.82 -4.14 -5.36
C LEU A 113 -9.59 -3.34 -5.78
N VAL A 114 -8.81 -3.84 -6.74
CA VAL A 114 -7.53 -3.27 -7.19
C VAL A 114 -7.46 -3.34 -8.72
N PRO A 115 -8.08 -2.41 -9.46
CA PRO A 115 -8.29 -2.50 -10.91
C PRO A 115 -7.04 -2.66 -11.77
N ILE A 116 -5.85 -2.30 -11.28
CA ILE A 116 -4.57 -2.56 -11.97
C ILE A 116 -4.32 -4.06 -12.19
N ASN A 117 -5.01 -4.93 -11.43
CA ASN A 117 -4.96 -6.38 -11.60
C ASN A 117 -5.34 -6.83 -13.01
N LYS A 118 -6.29 -6.14 -13.66
CA LYS A 118 -6.68 -6.40 -15.06
C LYS A 118 -5.50 -6.32 -16.02
N LYS A 119 -4.51 -5.48 -15.69
CA LYS A 119 -3.29 -5.31 -16.48
C LYS A 119 -2.17 -6.24 -16.00
N TYR A 120 -2.06 -6.45 -14.72
CA TYR A 120 -1.05 -7.29 -14.07
C TYR A 120 -1.73 -8.26 -13.11
N PRO A 121 -2.21 -9.42 -13.58
CA PRO A 121 -2.88 -10.43 -12.77
C PRO A 121 -2.00 -10.96 -11.64
N LEU A 122 -2.60 -11.59 -10.65
CA LEU A 122 -1.91 -12.14 -9.48
C LEU A 122 -0.70 -13.01 -9.83
N LYS A 123 -0.79 -13.81 -10.89
CA LYS A 123 0.33 -14.64 -11.37
C LYS A 123 1.55 -13.79 -11.73
N GLU A 124 1.35 -12.70 -12.46
CA GLU A 124 2.44 -11.78 -12.84
C GLU A 124 2.95 -10.98 -11.64
N LEU A 125 2.05 -10.52 -10.78
CA LEU A 125 2.38 -9.80 -9.57
C LEU A 125 3.26 -10.65 -8.64
N LEU A 126 2.89 -11.90 -8.37
CA LEU A 126 3.67 -12.79 -7.51
C LEU A 126 5.02 -13.15 -8.14
N ALA A 127 5.07 -13.35 -9.46
CA ALA A 127 6.34 -13.53 -10.15
C ALA A 127 7.25 -12.30 -10.03
N ALA A 128 6.69 -11.08 -10.09
CA ALA A 128 7.44 -9.85 -9.84
C ALA A 128 7.93 -9.76 -8.39
N CYS A 129 7.11 -10.16 -7.41
CA CYS A 129 7.51 -10.24 -6.01
C CYS A 129 8.70 -11.19 -5.81
N GLN A 130 8.68 -12.37 -6.47
CA GLN A 130 9.78 -13.33 -6.41
C GLN A 130 11.07 -12.79 -7.05
N ARG A 131 10.96 -12.06 -8.17
CA ARG A 131 12.12 -11.38 -8.78
C ARG A 131 12.67 -10.30 -7.85
N TYR A 132 11.79 -9.49 -7.26
CA TYR A 132 12.17 -8.44 -6.32
C TYR A 132 12.90 -8.97 -5.09
N LEU A 133 12.49 -10.12 -4.56
CA LEU A 133 13.12 -10.76 -3.41
C LEU A 133 14.60 -11.09 -3.60
N LYS A 134 15.08 -11.21 -4.83
CA LYS A 134 16.51 -11.49 -5.13
C LYS A 134 17.42 -10.32 -4.74
N THR A 135 16.90 -9.10 -4.75
CA THR A 135 17.65 -7.86 -4.43
C THR A 135 17.14 -7.18 -3.17
N ALA A 136 15.98 -7.59 -2.67
CA ALA A 136 15.32 -6.96 -1.53
C ALA A 136 16.20 -6.99 -0.27
N PRO A 137 16.21 -5.91 0.53
CA PRO A 137 16.96 -5.87 1.79
C PRO A 137 16.34 -6.75 2.89
N ARG A 138 15.11 -7.22 2.67
CA ARG A 138 14.38 -8.19 3.50
C ARG A 138 14.07 -9.42 2.67
N ASN A 139 14.13 -10.59 3.29
CA ASN A 139 13.83 -11.88 2.67
C ASN A 139 12.32 -12.20 2.59
N PHE A 140 11.47 -11.19 2.65
CA PHE A 140 10.01 -11.32 2.54
C PHE A 140 9.38 -10.05 1.96
N ILE A 141 8.24 -10.23 1.30
CA ILE A 141 7.32 -9.16 0.90
C ILE A 141 6.29 -8.93 2.00
N THR A 142 5.90 -7.68 2.23
CA THR A 142 4.74 -7.39 3.09
C THR A 142 3.49 -7.30 2.22
N PHE A 143 2.52 -8.18 2.40
CA PHE A 143 1.21 -8.04 1.77
C PHE A 143 0.26 -7.28 2.67
N GLU A 144 -0.26 -6.17 2.17
CA GLU A 144 -1.33 -5.41 2.79
C GLU A 144 -2.67 -6.01 2.37
N TYR A 145 -3.51 -6.33 3.35
CA TYR A 145 -4.81 -6.95 3.11
C TYR A 145 -5.88 -6.26 3.94
N ILE A 146 -6.73 -5.48 3.27
CA ILE A 146 -7.85 -4.79 3.90
C ILE A 146 -8.97 -5.79 4.18
N MET A 147 -9.58 -5.71 5.36
CA MET A 147 -10.62 -6.65 5.79
C MET A 147 -12.00 -6.04 5.60
N LEU A 148 -12.73 -6.53 4.59
CA LEU A 148 -14.05 -6.06 4.18
C LEU A 148 -15.11 -7.11 4.51
N ALA A 149 -16.08 -6.77 5.35
CA ALA A 149 -17.11 -7.69 5.84
C ALA A 149 -17.92 -8.33 4.70
N GLY A 150 -17.92 -9.66 4.65
CA GLY A 150 -18.64 -10.46 3.69
C GLY A 150 -18.10 -10.41 2.26
N ILE A 151 -16.93 -9.79 2.04
CA ILE A 151 -16.31 -9.61 0.72
C ILE A 151 -15.04 -10.45 0.58
N ASN A 152 -14.07 -10.23 1.48
CA ASN A 152 -12.77 -10.88 1.41
C ASN A 152 -12.29 -11.45 2.76
N ASP A 153 -13.19 -11.62 3.73
CA ASP A 153 -12.88 -11.96 5.11
C ASP A 153 -13.27 -13.39 5.54
N SER A 154 -13.68 -14.24 4.58
CA SER A 154 -14.08 -15.61 4.89
C SER A 154 -12.88 -16.55 5.11
N ILE A 155 -13.11 -17.61 5.90
CA ILE A 155 -12.11 -18.67 6.15
C ILE A 155 -11.68 -19.36 4.84
N SER A 156 -12.61 -19.55 3.88
CA SER A 156 -12.27 -20.12 2.58
C SER A 156 -11.29 -19.25 1.81
N GLN A 157 -11.48 -17.93 1.83
CA GLN A 157 -10.58 -16.96 1.20
C GLN A 157 -9.21 -16.91 1.90
N ALA A 158 -9.17 -17.06 3.23
CA ALA A 158 -7.89 -17.19 3.94
C ALA A 158 -7.10 -18.44 3.49
N ARG A 159 -7.78 -19.57 3.31
CA ARG A 159 -7.16 -20.81 2.78
C ARG A 159 -6.72 -20.67 1.33
N GLU A 160 -7.49 -19.99 0.51
CA GLU A 160 -7.13 -19.66 -0.87
C GLU A 160 -5.89 -18.78 -0.93
N LEU A 161 -5.82 -17.77 -0.06
CA LEU A 161 -4.67 -16.87 0.09
C LEU A 161 -3.40 -17.64 0.49
N VAL A 162 -3.49 -18.59 1.42
CA VAL A 162 -2.36 -19.46 1.80
C VAL A 162 -1.84 -20.23 0.58
N LYS A 163 -2.73 -20.79 -0.24
CA LYS A 163 -2.34 -21.51 -1.47
C LYS A 163 -1.69 -20.59 -2.49
N LEU A 164 -2.23 -19.37 -2.62
CA LEU A 164 -1.75 -18.35 -3.56
C LEU A 164 -0.29 -17.97 -3.30
N VAL A 165 0.08 -17.78 -2.04
CA VAL A 165 1.41 -17.25 -1.67
C VAL A 165 2.42 -18.32 -1.27
N LYS A 166 2.11 -19.62 -1.42
CA LYS A 166 2.94 -20.74 -0.93
C LYS A 166 4.41 -20.67 -1.34
N ASP A 167 4.70 -20.14 -2.53
CA ASP A 167 6.04 -20.06 -3.11
C ASP A 167 6.66 -18.66 -2.99
N THR A 168 6.01 -17.74 -2.25
CA THR A 168 6.46 -16.35 -2.09
C THR A 168 6.67 -16.04 -0.61
N PRO A 169 7.93 -15.95 -0.13
CA PRO A 169 8.21 -15.52 1.24
C PRO A 169 7.55 -14.18 1.56
N CYS A 170 6.63 -14.20 2.50
CA CYS A 170 5.83 -13.01 2.79
C CYS A 170 5.35 -12.96 4.25
N LYS A 171 4.87 -11.79 4.63
CA LYS A 171 4.05 -11.57 5.81
C LYS A 171 2.81 -10.78 5.44
N PHE A 172 1.77 -10.92 6.23
CA PHE A 172 0.52 -10.20 6.05
C PHE A 172 0.35 -9.09 7.09
N ASN A 173 -0.12 -7.96 6.61
CA ASN A 173 -0.63 -6.89 7.45
C ASN A 173 -2.14 -6.77 7.20
N LEU A 174 -2.94 -7.30 8.10
CA LEU A 174 -4.40 -7.25 8.03
C LEU A 174 -4.86 -5.88 8.53
N ILE A 175 -5.58 -5.17 7.68
CA ILE A 175 -6.02 -3.81 7.94
C ILE A 175 -7.54 -3.81 8.12
N PRO A 176 -8.07 -3.65 9.36
CA PRO A 176 -9.48 -3.42 9.55
C PRO A 176 -9.93 -2.23 8.71
N PHE A 177 -10.99 -2.40 7.92
CA PHE A 177 -11.48 -1.33 7.08
C PHE A 177 -12.07 -0.20 7.94
N ASN A 178 -11.65 1.03 7.70
CA ASN A 178 -12.28 2.18 8.30
C ASN A 178 -13.31 2.77 7.33
N PRO A 179 -14.60 2.68 7.61
CA PRO A 179 -15.65 3.17 6.72
C PRO A 179 -15.56 4.68 6.52
N PHE A 180 -15.77 5.12 5.28
CA PHE A 180 -15.88 6.53 4.93
C PHE A 180 -17.16 6.75 4.10
N PRO A 181 -17.70 7.98 4.05
CA PRO A 181 -18.91 8.28 3.30
C PRO A 181 -18.86 7.76 1.86
N ASN A 182 -19.91 7.09 1.40
CA ASN A 182 -20.06 6.50 0.07
C ASN A 182 -19.08 5.36 -0.28
N SER A 183 -18.41 4.76 0.70
CA SER A 183 -17.52 3.62 0.45
C SER A 183 -18.26 2.34 0.02
N GLY A 184 -19.51 2.16 0.46
CA GLY A 184 -20.31 0.96 0.21
C GLY A 184 -19.84 -0.29 0.97
N TYR A 185 -18.73 -0.22 1.70
CA TYR A 185 -18.12 -1.35 2.42
C TYR A 185 -18.25 -1.20 3.94
N LYS A 186 -18.18 -2.35 4.62
CA LYS A 186 -18.20 -2.42 6.09
C LYS A 186 -16.91 -3.06 6.60
N CYS A 187 -16.51 -2.68 7.81
CA CYS A 187 -15.41 -3.34 8.50
C CYS A 187 -15.79 -4.76 8.89
N SER A 188 -14.89 -5.70 8.69
CA SER A 188 -15.02 -7.07 9.22
C SER A 188 -15.12 -7.06 10.74
N SER A 189 -15.86 -8.00 11.30
CA SER A 189 -15.92 -8.17 12.75
C SER A 189 -14.55 -8.60 13.31
N SER A 190 -14.27 -8.26 14.57
CA SER A 190 -13.04 -8.67 15.24
C SER A 190 -12.88 -10.20 15.25
N GLU A 191 -13.99 -10.94 15.33
CA GLU A 191 -14.00 -12.40 15.27
C GLU A 191 -13.60 -12.91 13.88
N ALA A 192 -14.15 -12.35 12.79
CA ALA A 192 -13.78 -12.72 11.43
C ALA A 192 -12.29 -12.45 11.17
N ILE A 193 -11.79 -11.28 11.59
CA ILE A 193 -10.38 -10.92 11.47
C ILE A 193 -9.49 -11.91 12.26
N ARG A 194 -9.89 -12.29 13.46
CA ARG A 194 -9.18 -13.26 14.28
C ARG A 194 -9.12 -14.62 13.59
N GLN A 195 -10.26 -15.16 13.15
CA GLN A 195 -10.35 -16.45 12.46
C GLN A 195 -9.53 -16.46 11.17
N PHE A 196 -9.59 -15.40 10.37
CA PHE A 196 -8.80 -15.23 9.16
C PHE A 196 -7.31 -15.26 9.47
N ARG A 197 -6.86 -14.48 10.47
CA ARG A 197 -5.47 -14.46 10.93
C ARG A 197 -5.01 -15.84 11.43
N ASP A 198 -5.87 -16.54 12.20
CA ASP A 198 -5.53 -17.84 12.76
C ASP A 198 -5.27 -18.88 11.65
N VAL A 199 -6.02 -18.86 10.53
CA VAL A 199 -5.75 -19.70 9.36
C VAL A 199 -4.39 -19.39 8.74
N LEU A 200 -4.04 -18.10 8.59
CA LEU A 200 -2.72 -17.71 8.08
C LEU A 200 -1.59 -18.17 9.01
N THR A 201 -1.77 -17.98 10.31
CA THR A 201 -0.79 -18.36 11.33
C THR A 201 -0.58 -19.87 11.39
N GLN A 202 -1.66 -20.67 11.33
CA GLN A 202 -1.60 -22.13 11.29
C GLN A 202 -0.86 -22.64 10.02
N ALA A 203 -0.90 -21.88 8.94
CA ALA A 203 -0.13 -22.15 7.73
C ALA A 203 1.35 -21.68 7.81
N GLY A 204 1.81 -21.17 8.96
CA GLY A 204 3.17 -20.67 9.14
C GLY A 204 3.42 -19.24 8.63
N LEU A 205 2.37 -18.53 8.21
CA LEU A 205 2.49 -17.15 7.72
C LEU A 205 2.42 -16.15 8.88
N ILE A 206 3.40 -15.27 8.94
CA ILE A 206 3.38 -14.16 9.91
C ILE A 206 2.28 -13.19 9.51
N SER A 207 1.32 -12.97 10.39
CA SER A 207 0.22 -12.03 10.16
C SER A 207 0.04 -11.10 11.37
N THR A 208 -0.02 -9.81 11.08
CA THR A 208 -0.26 -8.75 12.06
C THR A 208 -1.58 -8.06 11.73
N VAL A 209 -2.33 -7.70 12.76
CA VAL A 209 -3.54 -6.86 12.62
C VAL A 209 -3.16 -5.44 12.97
N ARG A 210 -3.37 -4.52 12.04
CA ARG A 210 -3.10 -3.09 12.26
C ARG A 210 -4.09 -2.56 13.29
N LYS A 211 -3.57 -1.97 14.36
CA LYS A 211 -4.40 -1.19 15.29
C LYS A 211 -4.73 0.15 14.63
N THR A 212 -6.01 0.47 14.57
CA THR A 212 -6.47 1.80 14.17
C THR A 212 -5.91 2.81 15.16
N ARG A 213 -5.28 3.85 14.65
CA ARG A 213 -4.81 5.00 15.44
C ARG A 213 -5.34 6.24 14.74
N GLY A 214 -5.89 7.18 15.52
CA GLY A 214 -6.41 8.42 14.99
C GLY A 214 -7.85 8.30 14.46
N ASP A 215 -8.71 7.55 15.15
CA ASP A 215 -10.15 7.50 14.86
C ASP A 215 -10.79 8.91 14.98
N ASP A 216 -10.16 9.80 15.72
CA ASP A 216 -10.53 11.18 15.99
C ASP A 216 -10.07 12.18 14.90
N ILE A 217 -9.12 11.79 14.03
CA ILE A 217 -8.51 12.70 13.04
C ILE A 217 -8.61 12.23 11.59
N ASP A 218 -9.57 11.38 11.24
CA ASP A 218 -9.74 10.84 9.87
C ASP A 218 -8.44 10.30 9.23
N ALA A 219 -7.49 9.82 10.06
CA ALA A 219 -6.15 9.44 9.63
C ALA A 219 -6.06 8.04 8.98
N ALA A 220 -7.16 7.47 8.55
CA ALA A 220 -7.15 6.19 7.87
C ALA A 220 -6.71 6.33 6.41
N CYS A 221 -6.01 5.31 5.90
CA CYS A 221 -5.66 5.21 4.48
C CYS A 221 -6.88 5.44 3.59
N GLY A 222 -6.87 6.51 2.80
CA GLY A 222 -7.95 6.90 1.90
C GLY A 222 -8.92 7.97 2.41
N GLN A 223 -8.96 8.28 3.71
CA GLN A 223 -9.87 9.32 4.25
C GLN A 223 -9.38 10.75 3.97
N LEU A 224 -8.08 10.97 3.93
CA LEU A 224 -7.49 12.27 3.54
C LEU A 224 -7.92 12.73 2.13
N ALA A 225 -8.38 11.82 1.30
CA ALA A 225 -8.87 12.12 -0.05
C ALA A 225 -10.19 12.89 -0.09
N GLY A 226 -11.02 12.81 0.95
CA GLY A 226 -12.34 13.46 1.00
C GLY A 226 -12.30 14.98 1.11
N ARG A 227 -11.19 15.56 1.59
CA ARG A 227 -11.02 17.01 1.76
C ARG A 227 -10.21 17.69 0.66
N VAL A 228 -9.57 16.93 -0.22
CA VAL A 228 -8.88 17.48 -1.39
C VAL A 228 -9.90 17.68 -2.50
N LEU A 229 -10.33 18.92 -2.71
CA LEU A 229 -11.15 19.31 -3.85
C LEU A 229 -10.43 18.87 -5.14
N ASP A 230 -11.11 18.04 -5.94
CA ASP A 230 -10.61 17.64 -7.23
C ASP A 230 -10.48 18.87 -8.15
N ARG A 231 -9.28 19.40 -8.27
CA ARG A 231 -8.95 20.54 -9.13
C ARG A 231 -8.90 20.16 -10.62
N THR A 232 -9.00 18.87 -10.96
CA THR A 232 -9.04 18.41 -12.33
C THR A 232 -10.48 18.27 -12.81
N ARG A 233 -10.94 19.21 -13.66
CA ARG A 233 -12.28 19.25 -14.28
C ARG A 233 -12.65 18.02 -15.13
N ARG A 234 -11.82 16.99 -15.19
CA ARG A 234 -12.00 15.79 -16.04
C ARG A 234 -13.07 14.81 -15.53
N THR A 235 -13.37 14.80 -14.23
CA THR A 235 -14.35 13.86 -13.67
C THR A 235 -15.79 14.27 -14.02
N ASN A 236 -16.08 15.57 -14.11
CA ASN A 236 -17.43 16.05 -14.45
C ASN A 236 -17.80 15.85 -15.92
N GLN A 237 -16.84 15.85 -16.86
CA GLN A 237 -17.10 15.56 -18.27
C GLN A 237 -17.48 14.10 -18.52
N ARG A 238 -16.84 13.14 -17.83
CA ARG A 238 -17.17 11.71 -17.98
C ARG A 238 -18.54 11.32 -17.39
N ILE A 239 -19.01 12.01 -16.37
CA ILE A 239 -20.34 11.76 -15.80
C ILE A 239 -21.43 12.24 -16.74
N MET A 240 -21.23 13.32 -17.49
CA MET A 240 -22.18 13.82 -18.49
C MET A 240 -22.22 12.99 -19.78
N GLU A 241 -21.11 12.36 -20.18
CA GLU A 241 -21.07 11.47 -21.36
C GLU A 241 -21.69 10.08 -21.14
N VAL A 242 -21.90 9.66 -19.88
CA VAL A 242 -22.57 8.39 -19.54
C VAL A 242 -24.06 8.59 -19.26
N ALA A 243 -24.52 9.82 -19.09
CA ALA A 243 -25.93 10.20 -18.83
C ALA A 243 -26.65 10.78 -20.07
N SER A 244 -26.01 10.81 -21.22
CA SER A 244 -26.59 11.14 -22.54
C SER A 244 -26.54 9.91 -23.45
#